data_5be622ba9217a18a5916d771980f3ddb
#
_entry.id   5be622ba9217a18a5916d771980f3ddb
#
_cell.length_a   1.000
_cell.length_b   1.000
_cell.length_c   1.000
_cell.angle_alpha   90.00
_cell.angle_beta   90.00
_cell.angle_gamma   90.00
#
_symmetry.space_group_name_H-M   'P 1'
#
loop_
_entity.id
_entity.type
_entity.pdbx_description
1 polymer ?
#
loop_
_entity_poly.entity_id
_entity_poly.type
_entity_poly.pdbx_seq_one_letter_code
_entity_poly.pdbx_strand_id
1 'polypeptide(L)'
;MDTRINSSESVSSFFMSPQELGRRLGHADARLLLDVRPQPRFDASPRLLAGARRCSAEDVPALAAALFATNPRQNLVTYGVYGHQVSADAAAVLRAAGLSAHLLAGGFEGGEDGIDSAQDIAQWRMAAPLTMAKRVDWGIPQLQPSRWVTRARPKIDRIACPWLIRRFIDSRAEFFYVPTAQVLDEAKRMKAVAYDIPGAPVSHEGERCSFDTLLAAFDLKDAALDRLARIVRGADTDRLDLAAESAGLLALSLGLSSLHADDHAMLDAALPMYNALYAWCQSAVAAAQQGRPAETHNWTPKTTVETTR
;
A
#
# COMPACT_ATOMS: atom_id res chain seq x y z
N MET A 1 35.86 -27.14 -24.59
CA MET A 1 34.46 -26.67 -24.61
C MET A 1 34.27 -25.80 -23.37
N ASP A 2 34.43 -24.50 -23.56
CA ASP A 2 34.36 -23.51 -22.47
C ASP A 2 32.91 -23.12 -22.27
N THR A 3 32.31 -23.55 -21.17
CA THR A 3 30.97 -23.12 -20.77
C THR A 3 31.13 -21.83 -19.98
N ARG A 4 31.16 -20.68 -20.64
CA ARG A 4 31.00 -19.38 -20.02
C ARG A 4 29.55 -19.24 -19.58
N ILE A 5 29.30 -19.44 -18.31
CA ILE A 5 28.03 -19.13 -17.68
C ILE A 5 27.87 -17.61 -17.76
N ASN A 6 26.79 -17.17 -18.42
CA ASN A 6 26.45 -15.78 -18.66
C ASN A 6 26.05 -15.13 -17.32
N SER A 7 27.03 -14.54 -16.61
CA SER A 7 26.86 -13.96 -15.26
C SER A 7 26.07 -12.67 -15.24
N SER A 8 25.77 -12.05 -16.39
CA SER A 8 25.05 -10.76 -16.47
C SER A 8 23.52 -10.91 -16.43
N GLU A 9 22.95 -12.00 -16.92
CA GLU A 9 21.50 -12.22 -16.86
C GLU A 9 21.01 -12.63 -15.47
N SER A 10 21.85 -13.28 -14.66
CA SER A 10 21.46 -13.71 -13.29
C SER A 10 21.44 -12.56 -12.30
N VAL A 11 22.21 -11.51 -12.49
CA VAL A 11 22.27 -10.35 -11.58
C VAL A 11 21.07 -9.43 -11.76
N SER A 12 20.59 -9.24 -12.98
CA SER A 12 19.43 -8.39 -13.28
C SER A 12 18.12 -8.93 -12.68
N SER A 13 18.01 -10.24 -12.42
CA SER A 13 16.82 -10.88 -11.88
C SER A 13 16.56 -10.56 -10.39
N PHE A 14 17.54 -10.02 -9.67
CA PHE A 14 17.42 -9.72 -8.25
C PHE A 14 17.06 -8.25 -7.95
N PHE A 15 17.09 -7.40 -8.96
CA PHE A 15 16.72 -6.00 -8.81
C PHE A 15 15.27 -5.77 -9.25
N MET A 16 14.58 -4.92 -8.52
CA MET A 16 13.28 -4.37 -8.89
C MET A 16 13.44 -2.90 -9.23
N SER A 17 12.96 -2.49 -10.38
CA SER A 17 12.93 -1.07 -10.73
C SER A 17 11.84 -0.32 -9.95
N PRO A 18 12.03 1.02 -9.74
CA PRO A 18 10.98 1.86 -9.14
C PRO A 18 9.66 1.81 -9.93
N GLN A 19 9.73 1.72 -11.26
CA GLN A 19 8.56 1.62 -12.14
C GLN A 19 7.78 0.32 -11.91
N GLU A 20 8.50 -0.80 -11.79
CA GLU A 20 7.87 -2.11 -11.52
C GLU A 20 7.22 -2.11 -10.13
N LEU A 21 7.91 -1.56 -9.12
CA LEU A 21 7.36 -1.41 -7.79
C LEU A 21 6.08 -0.55 -7.81
N GLY A 22 6.13 0.63 -8.45
CA GLY A 22 5.00 1.55 -8.55
C GLY A 22 3.76 0.93 -9.19
N ARG A 23 3.94 0.10 -10.23
CA ARG A 23 2.81 -0.60 -10.87
C ARG A 23 2.11 -1.62 -9.97
N ARG A 24 2.81 -2.17 -8.98
CA ARG A 24 2.28 -3.20 -8.07
C ARG A 24 1.82 -2.66 -6.73
N LEU A 25 2.19 -1.43 -6.41
CA LEU A 25 1.84 -0.81 -5.14
C LEU A 25 0.32 -0.65 -5.02
N GLY A 26 -0.22 -1.00 -3.87
CA GLY A 26 -1.67 -0.98 -3.62
C GLY A 26 -2.44 -2.19 -4.16
N HIS A 27 -1.83 -3.08 -4.94
CA HIS A 27 -2.47 -4.31 -5.39
C HIS A 27 -2.56 -5.37 -4.28
N ALA A 28 -3.48 -6.30 -4.42
CA ALA A 28 -3.71 -7.37 -3.43
C ALA A 28 -2.52 -8.33 -3.30
N ASP A 29 -1.77 -8.51 -4.39
CA ASP A 29 -0.58 -9.34 -4.52
C ASP A 29 0.72 -8.53 -4.43
N ALA A 30 0.65 -7.30 -3.93
CA ALA A 30 1.83 -6.46 -3.74
C ALA A 30 2.89 -7.17 -2.89
N ARG A 31 4.15 -6.96 -3.26
CA ARG A 31 5.28 -7.52 -2.51
C ARG A 31 5.40 -6.83 -1.15
N LEU A 32 5.81 -7.58 -0.13
CA LEU A 32 6.11 -7.00 1.17
C LEU A 32 7.38 -6.15 1.07
N LEU A 33 7.24 -4.85 1.29
CA LEU A 33 8.37 -3.92 1.30
C LEU A 33 9.02 -3.91 2.69
N LEU A 34 10.34 -4.08 2.74
CA LEU A 34 11.12 -4.02 3.98
C LEU A 34 12.06 -2.81 3.96
N ASP A 35 11.81 -1.88 4.86
CA ASP A 35 12.70 -0.75 5.11
C ASP A 35 13.84 -1.20 6.03
N VAL A 36 15.00 -1.44 5.44
CA VAL A 36 16.22 -1.87 6.17
C VAL A 36 17.24 -0.74 6.31
N ARG A 37 16.84 0.52 6.12
CA ARG A 37 17.73 1.66 6.30
C ARG A 37 18.40 1.61 7.69
N PRO A 38 19.69 2.02 7.83
CA PRO A 38 20.31 2.19 9.15
C PRO A 38 19.45 3.07 10.06
N GLN A 39 19.38 2.76 11.36
CA GLN A 39 18.47 3.43 12.30
C GLN A 39 18.60 4.96 12.27
N PRO A 40 19.83 5.58 12.26
CA PRO A 40 19.93 7.03 12.20
C PRO A 40 19.30 7.63 10.92
N ARG A 41 19.43 6.95 9.78
CA ARG A 41 18.84 7.39 8.50
C ARG A 41 17.33 7.19 8.48
N PHE A 42 16.85 6.11 9.08
CA PHE A 42 15.42 5.88 9.25
C PHE A 42 14.82 6.96 10.15
N ASP A 43 15.42 7.28 11.30
CA ASP A 43 14.89 8.26 12.24
C ASP A 43 14.89 9.69 11.67
N ALA A 44 15.93 10.06 10.95
CA ALA A 44 16.07 11.37 10.32
C ALA A 44 15.04 11.62 9.21
N SER A 45 14.51 10.57 8.57
CA SER A 45 13.53 10.72 7.50
C SER A 45 12.12 10.79 8.06
N PRO A 46 11.30 11.80 7.72
CA PRO A 46 9.89 11.84 8.11
C PRO A 46 9.01 10.89 7.27
N ARG A 47 9.59 10.23 6.26
CA ARG A 47 8.86 9.42 5.29
C ARG A 47 9.43 8.01 5.15
N LEU A 48 8.62 7.11 4.62
CA LEU A 48 8.99 5.78 4.15
C LEU A 48 8.21 5.46 2.86
N LEU A 49 8.57 4.40 2.14
CA LEU A 49 7.77 3.93 1.01
C LEU A 49 6.40 3.47 1.53
N ALA A 50 5.34 3.79 0.79
CA ALA A 50 3.99 3.43 1.19
C ALA A 50 3.84 1.90 1.34
N GLY A 51 3.22 1.47 2.44
CA GLY A 51 3.05 0.05 2.78
C GLY A 51 4.31 -0.67 3.26
N ALA A 52 5.43 0.03 3.43
CA ALA A 52 6.66 -0.59 3.89
C ALA A 52 6.61 -0.93 5.38
N ARG A 53 7.13 -2.10 5.70
CA ARG A 53 7.40 -2.54 7.07
C ARG A 53 8.83 -2.19 7.45
N ARG A 54 9.01 -1.54 8.59
CA ARG A 54 10.33 -1.35 9.20
C ARG A 54 10.87 -2.70 9.68
N CYS A 55 12.10 -3.00 9.28
CA CYS A 55 12.87 -4.13 9.79
C CYS A 55 14.33 -3.70 9.87
N SER A 56 14.93 -3.68 11.05
CA SER A 56 16.38 -3.43 11.14
C SER A 56 17.15 -4.55 10.43
N ALA A 57 18.34 -4.28 9.93
CA ALA A 57 19.14 -5.31 9.26
C ALA A 57 19.44 -6.50 10.20
N GLU A 58 19.53 -6.24 11.49
CA GLU A 58 19.78 -7.26 12.55
C GLU A 58 18.56 -8.17 12.76
N ASP A 59 17.35 -7.67 12.53
CA ASP A 59 16.10 -8.43 12.71
C ASP A 59 15.70 -9.25 11.46
N VAL A 60 16.36 -9.04 10.32
CA VAL A 60 16.03 -9.74 9.07
C VAL A 60 16.10 -11.27 9.21
N PRO A 61 17.09 -11.88 9.88
CA PRO A 61 17.13 -13.35 10.03
C PRO A 61 15.93 -13.91 10.80
N ALA A 62 15.52 -13.24 11.89
CA ALA A 62 14.35 -13.65 12.68
C ALA A 62 13.04 -13.49 11.86
N LEU A 63 12.92 -12.38 11.13
CA LEU A 63 11.79 -12.15 10.23
C LEU A 63 11.74 -13.20 9.12
N ALA A 64 12.89 -13.56 8.52
CA ALA A 64 12.97 -14.56 7.46
C ALA A 64 12.47 -15.92 7.94
N ALA A 65 12.91 -16.37 9.13
CA ALA A 65 12.44 -17.62 9.72
C ALA A 65 10.93 -17.62 9.98
N ALA A 66 10.40 -16.52 10.53
CA ALA A 66 8.97 -16.37 10.80
C ALA A 66 8.14 -16.37 9.52
N LEU A 67 8.57 -15.66 8.47
CA LEU A 67 7.88 -15.61 7.19
C LEU A 67 7.94 -16.96 6.47
N PHE A 68 9.07 -17.65 6.48
CA PHE A 68 9.18 -18.97 5.87
C PHE A 68 8.22 -19.97 6.52
N ALA A 69 8.07 -19.90 7.84
CA ALA A 69 7.16 -20.79 8.58
C ALA A 69 5.66 -20.49 8.32
N THR A 70 5.31 -19.21 8.08
CA THR A 70 3.90 -18.79 7.98
C THR A 70 3.44 -18.53 6.55
N ASN A 71 4.31 -18.03 5.68
CA ASN A 71 4.01 -17.73 4.29
C ASN A 71 5.26 -17.85 3.40
N PRO A 72 5.72 -19.10 3.09
CA PRO A 72 6.95 -19.31 2.31
C PRO A 72 6.87 -18.79 0.86
N ARG A 73 5.66 -18.48 0.36
CA ARG A 73 5.46 -17.89 -0.98
C ARG A 73 5.45 -16.37 -0.98
N GLN A 74 5.71 -15.73 0.17
CA GLN A 74 5.74 -14.27 0.24
C GLN A 74 6.87 -13.72 -0.63
N ASN A 75 6.50 -12.85 -1.57
CA ASN A 75 7.46 -12.08 -2.33
C ASN A 75 7.84 -10.81 -1.56
N LEU A 76 9.14 -10.52 -1.49
CA LEU A 76 9.67 -9.40 -0.73
C LEU A 76 10.50 -8.45 -1.59
N VAL A 77 10.56 -7.19 -1.17
CA VAL A 77 11.50 -6.20 -1.70
C VAL A 77 12.15 -5.49 -0.53
N THR A 78 13.47 -5.54 -0.45
CA THR A 78 14.24 -4.79 0.53
C THR A 78 14.68 -3.45 -0.06
N TYR A 79 14.73 -2.40 0.77
CA TYR A 79 15.35 -1.15 0.37
C TYR A 79 16.13 -0.52 1.52
N GLY A 80 17.33 -0.05 1.20
CA GLY A 80 18.17 0.80 2.03
C GLY A 80 18.01 2.27 1.65
N VAL A 81 19.03 3.08 1.95
CA VAL A 81 19.07 4.49 1.59
C VAL A 81 19.21 4.64 0.07
N TYR A 82 20.25 4.02 -0.49
CA TYR A 82 20.64 4.18 -1.91
C TYR A 82 20.51 2.89 -2.74
N GLY A 83 20.01 1.79 -2.15
CA GLY A 83 19.91 0.51 -2.85
C GLY A 83 21.23 -0.29 -2.90
N HIS A 84 22.16 -0.01 -1.98
CA HIS A 84 23.48 -0.64 -1.90
C HIS A 84 23.50 -1.81 -0.90
N GLN A 85 24.69 -2.06 -0.29
CA GLN A 85 25.06 -3.25 0.48
C GLN A 85 24.00 -3.66 1.52
N VAL A 86 23.51 -2.74 2.35
CA VAL A 86 22.58 -3.07 3.46
C VAL A 86 21.32 -3.77 2.96
N SER A 87 20.74 -3.27 1.88
CA SER A 87 19.53 -3.89 1.29
C SER A 87 19.85 -5.15 0.49
N ALA A 88 21.03 -5.23 -0.11
CA ALA A 88 21.51 -6.42 -0.81
C ALA A 88 21.73 -7.59 0.16
N ASP A 89 22.39 -7.33 1.31
CA ASP A 89 22.62 -8.31 2.37
C ASP A 89 21.30 -8.81 2.96
N ALA A 90 20.37 -7.88 3.26
CA ALA A 90 19.04 -8.25 3.74
C ALA A 90 18.29 -9.16 2.74
N ALA A 91 18.32 -8.83 1.45
CA ALA A 91 17.72 -9.67 0.41
C ALA A 91 18.42 -11.03 0.30
N ALA A 92 19.74 -11.09 0.47
CA ALA A 92 20.52 -12.34 0.46
C ALA A 92 20.13 -13.26 1.62
N VAL A 93 19.98 -12.71 2.84
CA VAL A 93 19.52 -13.46 4.02
C VAL A 93 18.12 -14.04 3.79
N LEU A 94 17.19 -13.26 3.25
CA LEU A 94 15.83 -13.72 2.94
C LEU A 94 15.85 -14.86 1.90
N ARG A 95 16.65 -14.74 0.84
CA ARG A 95 16.81 -15.80 -0.17
C ARG A 95 17.46 -17.06 0.39
N ALA A 96 18.47 -16.92 1.26
CA ALA A 96 19.09 -18.06 1.93
C ALA A 96 18.09 -18.82 2.83
N ALA A 97 17.08 -18.15 3.36
CA ALA A 97 15.97 -18.75 4.07
C ALA A 97 14.88 -19.37 3.17
N GLY A 98 15.05 -19.36 1.84
CA GLY A 98 14.09 -19.94 0.89
C GLY A 98 12.96 -19.00 0.44
N LEU A 99 13.05 -17.70 0.74
CA LEU A 99 12.05 -16.70 0.35
C LEU A 99 12.43 -16.01 -0.97
N SER A 100 11.43 -15.58 -1.75
CA SER A 100 11.64 -14.75 -2.93
C SER A 100 11.86 -13.30 -2.51
N ALA A 101 13.09 -12.80 -2.63
CA ALA A 101 13.44 -11.44 -2.23
C ALA A 101 14.22 -10.69 -3.31
N HIS A 102 13.79 -9.47 -3.59
CA HIS A 102 14.40 -8.54 -4.51
C HIS A 102 14.93 -7.33 -3.76
N LEU A 103 15.77 -6.57 -4.42
CA LEU A 103 16.36 -5.33 -3.97
C LEU A 103 15.79 -4.19 -4.83
N LEU A 104 15.31 -3.12 -4.20
CA LEU A 104 14.88 -1.92 -4.92
C LEU A 104 16.11 -1.16 -5.45
N ALA A 105 16.21 -1.05 -6.75
CA ALA A 105 17.26 -0.25 -7.39
C ALA A 105 17.14 1.23 -6.94
N GLY A 106 18.26 1.85 -6.58
CA GLY A 106 18.32 3.22 -6.07
C GLY A 106 17.79 3.42 -4.63
N GLY A 107 17.24 2.38 -4.00
CA GLY A 107 16.76 2.46 -2.62
C GLY A 107 15.69 3.52 -2.40
N PHE A 108 15.76 4.22 -1.25
CA PHE A 108 14.81 5.27 -0.87
C PHE A 108 15.13 6.63 -1.51
N GLU A 109 16.42 6.96 -1.72
CA GLU A 109 16.90 8.27 -2.20
C GLU A 109 17.17 8.30 -3.71
N GLY A 110 17.18 7.15 -4.38
CA GLY A 110 17.38 7.05 -5.83
C GLY A 110 18.81 6.83 -6.27
N GLY A 111 19.70 6.53 -5.36
CA GLY A 111 21.14 6.40 -5.59
C GLY A 111 21.94 7.44 -4.82
N GLU A 112 23.25 7.28 -4.79
CA GLU A 112 24.19 8.12 -4.06
C GLU A 112 25.02 8.99 -5.03
N ASP A 113 24.96 10.31 -4.84
CA ASP A 113 25.71 11.25 -5.67
C ASP A 113 27.22 10.94 -5.63
N GLY A 114 27.84 10.87 -6.81
CA GLY A 114 29.27 10.55 -6.93
C GLY A 114 29.61 9.04 -6.91
N ILE A 115 28.65 8.17 -6.63
CA ILE A 115 28.77 6.71 -6.68
C ILE A 115 27.92 6.17 -7.83
N ASP A 116 26.63 6.50 -7.82
CA ASP A 116 25.68 6.10 -8.87
C ASP A 116 25.68 7.12 -10.03
N SER A 117 25.31 6.68 -11.23
CA SER A 117 25.28 7.59 -12.37
C SER A 117 24.16 8.62 -12.22
N ALA A 118 24.43 9.87 -12.63
CA ALA A 118 23.45 10.95 -12.61
C ALA A 118 22.20 10.60 -13.46
N GLN A 119 22.37 9.79 -14.51
CA GLN A 119 21.29 9.33 -15.36
C GLN A 119 20.37 8.37 -14.60
N ASP A 120 20.91 7.41 -13.85
CA ASP A 120 20.13 6.45 -13.08
C ASP A 120 19.36 7.15 -11.96
N ILE A 121 20.02 8.08 -11.25
CA ILE A 121 19.37 8.92 -10.23
C ILE A 121 18.23 9.75 -10.84
N ALA A 122 18.43 10.36 -12.00
CA ALA A 122 17.39 11.13 -12.68
C ALA A 122 16.21 10.24 -13.12
N GLN A 123 16.48 9.04 -13.67
CA GLN A 123 15.46 8.07 -14.04
C GLN A 123 14.66 7.60 -12.82
N TRP A 124 15.34 7.34 -11.71
CA TRP A 124 14.70 6.97 -10.46
C TRP A 124 13.75 8.07 -9.98
N ARG A 125 14.19 9.33 -9.98
CA ARG A 125 13.36 10.49 -9.56
C ARG A 125 12.10 10.65 -10.37
N MET A 126 12.14 10.36 -11.67
CA MET A 126 10.96 10.38 -12.54
C MET A 126 9.95 9.26 -12.25
N ALA A 127 10.41 8.19 -11.67
CA ALA A 127 9.61 7.00 -11.38
C ALA A 127 9.58 6.65 -9.89
N ALA A 128 9.94 7.61 -9.03
CA ALA A 128 10.03 7.39 -7.60
C ALA A 128 8.75 6.76 -7.04
N PRO A 129 8.85 5.67 -6.27
CA PRO A 129 7.68 5.01 -5.71
C PRO A 129 6.94 5.93 -4.74
N LEU A 130 5.63 5.70 -4.58
CA LEU A 130 4.82 6.44 -3.63
C LEU A 130 5.39 6.31 -2.21
N THR A 131 5.55 7.45 -1.54
CA THR A 131 5.97 7.51 -0.15
C THR A 131 4.82 7.94 0.74
N MET A 132 4.89 7.61 2.01
CA MET A 132 3.95 8.08 3.04
C MET A 132 4.67 8.77 4.19
N ALA A 133 3.97 9.68 4.88
CA ALA A 133 4.45 10.27 6.12
C ALA A 133 4.45 9.24 7.25
N LYS A 134 5.46 9.28 8.13
CA LYS A 134 5.40 8.56 9.40
C LYS A 134 4.42 9.25 10.34
N ARG A 135 3.62 8.47 11.05
CA ARG A 135 2.73 8.95 12.10
C ARG A 135 3.16 8.35 13.43
N VAL A 136 4.28 8.86 13.92
CA VAL A 136 4.86 8.43 15.20
C VAL A 136 3.90 8.67 16.36
N ASP A 137 3.11 9.72 16.27
CA ASP A 137 2.02 10.06 17.19
C ASP A 137 0.91 8.99 17.23
N TRP A 138 0.76 8.19 16.16
CA TRP A 138 -0.15 7.04 16.08
C TRP A 138 0.58 5.69 16.25
N GLY A 139 1.88 5.73 16.55
CA GLY A 139 2.72 4.52 16.64
C GLY A 139 3.09 3.90 15.30
N ILE A 140 2.91 4.60 14.18
CA ILE A 140 3.18 4.08 12.83
C ILE A 140 4.49 4.69 12.28
N PRO A 141 5.46 3.87 11.89
CA PRO A 141 5.45 2.40 11.71
C PRO A 141 5.96 1.57 12.90
N GLN A 142 6.20 2.14 14.08
CA GLN A 142 6.88 1.48 15.20
C GLN A 142 6.03 0.37 15.83
N LEU A 143 4.73 0.61 16.00
CA LEU A 143 3.78 -0.36 16.55
C LEU A 143 3.08 -1.09 15.41
N GLN A 144 3.61 -2.24 15.04
CA GLN A 144 3.00 -3.08 14.02
C GLN A 144 2.74 -4.49 14.60
N PRO A 145 1.57 -5.07 14.32
CA PRO A 145 0.46 -4.54 13.52
C PRO A 145 -0.17 -3.29 14.15
N SER A 146 -0.48 -2.31 13.30
CA SER A 146 -1.22 -1.12 13.72
C SER A 146 -2.68 -1.48 14.04
N ARG A 147 -3.28 -0.79 15.04
CA ARG A 147 -4.63 -1.06 15.50
C ARG A 147 -5.55 0.09 15.20
N TRP A 148 -6.74 -0.22 14.69
CA TRP A 148 -7.71 0.75 14.25
C TRP A 148 -9.09 0.38 14.78
N VAL A 149 -9.82 1.34 15.33
CA VAL A 149 -11.13 1.11 15.92
C VAL A 149 -12.16 2.11 15.41
N THR A 150 -13.34 1.59 15.10
CA THR A 150 -14.49 2.39 14.67
C THR A 150 -15.80 1.75 15.15
N ARG A 151 -16.91 2.39 14.82
CA ARG A 151 -18.25 1.87 15.13
C ARG A 151 -18.60 0.64 14.30
N ALA A 152 -19.35 -0.26 14.91
CA ALA A 152 -19.90 -1.46 14.27
C ALA A 152 -20.75 -1.14 13.03
N ARG A 153 -21.01 -2.15 12.21
CA ARG A 153 -21.74 -2.09 10.94
C ARG A 153 -21.07 -1.13 9.94
N PRO A 154 -19.81 -1.42 9.54
CA PRO A 154 -19.05 -0.55 8.64
C PRO A 154 -19.71 -0.48 7.26
N LYS A 155 -19.65 0.69 6.64
CA LYS A 155 -20.10 0.96 5.26
C LYS A 155 -19.16 1.98 4.65
N ILE A 156 -19.09 2.01 3.35
CA ILE A 156 -18.40 3.00 2.51
C ILE A 156 -17.01 3.35 3.07
N ASP A 157 -16.82 4.49 3.73
CA ASP A 157 -15.48 4.94 4.16
C ASP A 157 -14.93 4.13 5.35
N ARG A 158 -15.79 3.54 6.21
CA ARG A 158 -15.37 2.59 7.24
C ARG A 158 -14.88 1.24 6.70
N ILE A 159 -14.97 1.03 5.39
CA ILE A 159 -14.36 -0.07 4.63
C ILE A 159 -13.24 0.44 3.74
N ALA A 160 -13.43 1.61 3.10
CA ALA A 160 -12.41 2.24 2.29
C ALA A 160 -11.15 2.56 3.10
N CYS A 161 -11.27 3.08 4.32
CA CYS A 161 -10.15 3.34 5.22
C CYS A 161 -9.36 2.06 5.56
N PRO A 162 -9.96 0.95 6.02
CA PRO A 162 -9.28 -0.33 6.17
C PRO A 162 -8.59 -0.83 4.90
N TRP A 163 -9.22 -0.67 3.72
CA TRP A 163 -8.59 -1.01 2.46
C TRP A 163 -7.32 -0.19 2.21
N LEU A 164 -7.39 1.15 2.36
CA LEU A 164 -6.25 2.05 2.21
C LEU A 164 -5.12 1.69 3.19
N ILE A 165 -5.49 1.44 4.45
CA ILE A 165 -4.54 1.08 5.49
C ILE A 165 -3.80 -0.21 5.13
N ARG A 166 -4.52 -1.27 4.77
CA ARG A 166 -3.90 -2.55 4.41
C ARG A 166 -3.07 -2.49 3.12
N ARG A 167 -3.39 -1.58 2.20
CA ARG A 167 -2.67 -1.48 0.91
C ARG A 167 -1.47 -0.54 0.94
N PHE A 168 -1.53 0.53 1.72
CA PHE A 168 -0.56 1.63 1.64
C PHE A 168 0.09 2.00 2.96
N ILE A 169 -0.37 1.48 4.11
CA ILE A 169 0.13 1.88 5.42
C ILE A 169 0.70 0.68 6.18
N ASP A 170 -0.13 -0.32 6.46
CA ASP A 170 0.26 -1.54 7.18
C ASP A 170 -0.61 -2.73 6.74
N SER A 171 -0.02 -3.65 5.99
CA SER A 171 -0.73 -4.82 5.46
C SER A 171 -1.24 -5.79 6.54
N ARG A 172 -0.74 -5.66 7.79
CA ARG A 172 -1.11 -6.48 8.93
C ARG A 172 -2.08 -5.78 9.89
N ALA A 173 -2.55 -4.58 9.54
CA ALA A 173 -3.42 -3.78 10.39
C ALA A 173 -4.61 -4.57 10.93
N GLU A 174 -4.87 -4.41 12.21
CA GLU A 174 -6.00 -5.00 12.95
C GLU A 174 -7.13 -3.98 13.06
N PHE A 175 -8.34 -4.41 12.78
CA PHE A 175 -9.53 -3.55 12.85
C PHE A 175 -10.49 -4.05 13.92
N PHE A 176 -11.06 -3.11 14.67
CA PHE A 176 -11.98 -3.39 15.76
C PHE A 176 -13.27 -2.58 15.55
N TYR A 177 -14.40 -3.26 15.66
CA TYR A 177 -15.73 -2.71 15.50
C TYR A 177 -16.48 -2.79 16.82
N VAL A 178 -16.86 -1.63 17.37
CA VAL A 178 -17.47 -1.54 18.69
C VAL A 178 -18.69 -0.60 18.67
N PRO A 179 -19.56 -0.61 19.70
CA PRO A 179 -20.61 0.39 19.81
C PRO A 179 -20.06 1.81 19.77
N THR A 180 -20.75 2.73 19.10
CA THR A 180 -20.29 4.11 18.84
C THR A 180 -19.79 4.81 20.11
N ALA A 181 -20.52 4.67 21.22
CA ALA A 181 -20.16 5.32 22.48
C ALA A 181 -18.85 4.79 23.11
N GLN A 182 -18.37 3.63 22.69
CA GLN A 182 -17.18 2.98 23.24
C GLN A 182 -15.92 3.23 22.41
N VAL A 183 -16.04 3.77 21.19
CA VAL A 183 -14.91 3.84 20.23
C VAL A 183 -13.71 4.58 20.81
N LEU A 184 -13.90 5.77 21.39
CA LEU A 184 -12.78 6.58 21.89
C LEU A 184 -12.11 5.96 23.14
N ASP A 185 -12.87 5.32 24.00
CA ASP A 185 -12.32 4.66 25.19
C ASP A 185 -11.59 3.35 24.81
N GLU A 186 -12.16 2.58 23.88
CA GLU A 186 -11.49 1.39 23.33
C GLU A 186 -10.22 1.75 22.56
N ALA A 187 -10.22 2.86 21.83
CA ALA A 187 -9.01 3.36 21.17
C ALA A 187 -7.87 3.59 22.17
N LYS A 188 -8.16 4.26 23.28
CA LYS A 188 -7.19 4.51 24.36
C LYS A 188 -6.72 3.19 24.99
N ARG A 189 -7.66 2.31 25.34
CA ARG A 189 -7.38 1.02 25.99
C ARG A 189 -6.48 0.11 25.14
N MET A 190 -6.75 0.04 23.84
CA MET A 190 -6.03 -0.82 22.90
C MET A 190 -4.80 -0.16 22.27
N LYS A 191 -4.54 1.13 22.57
CA LYS A 191 -3.56 1.95 21.85
C LYS A 191 -3.80 1.90 20.33
N ALA A 192 -5.07 2.04 19.93
CA ALA A 192 -5.52 2.02 18.55
C ALA A 192 -5.85 3.44 18.06
N VAL A 193 -5.83 3.64 16.77
CA VAL A 193 -6.29 4.88 16.13
C VAL A 193 -7.80 4.79 15.92
N ALA A 194 -8.56 5.72 16.50
CA ALA A 194 -9.98 5.83 16.23
C ALA A 194 -10.21 6.47 14.86
N TYR A 195 -11.24 6.01 14.14
CA TYR A 195 -11.62 6.61 12.86
C TYR A 195 -13.13 6.62 12.62
N ASP A 196 -13.57 7.55 11.80
CA ASP A 196 -14.95 7.77 11.33
C ASP A 196 -15.99 7.93 12.46
N ILE A 197 -15.62 8.72 13.47
CA ILE A 197 -16.54 9.25 14.46
C ILE A 197 -16.12 10.67 14.88
N PRO A 198 -17.04 11.51 15.36
CA PRO A 198 -16.68 12.81 15.91
C PRO A 198 -15.64 12.70 17.02
N GLY A 199 -14.61 13.54 16.97
CA GLY A 199 -13.50 13.53 17.93
C GLY A 199 -12.39 12.54 17.67
N ALA A 200 -12.51 11.68 16.66
CA ALA A 200 -11.43 10.82 16.21
C ALA A 200 -10.38 11.60 15.38
N PRO A 201 -9.09 11.20 15.42
CA PRO A 201 -8.04 11.83 14.63
C PRO A 201 -8.21 11.65 13.12
N VAL A 202 -8.96 10.65 12.69
CA VAL A 202 -9.37 10.42 11.31
C VAL A 202 -10.89 10.48 11.27
N SER A 203 -11.44 11.58 10.80
CA SER A 203 -12.89 11.81 10.76
C SER A 203 -13.23 12.73 9.59
N HIS A 204 -14.52 13.01 9.40
CA HIS A 204 -14.97 14.00 8.43
C HIS A 204 -14.44 15.40 8.77
N GLU A 205 -13.97 16.13 7.77
CA GLU A 205 -13.51 17.52 7.87
C GLU A 205 -14.18 18.37 6.79
N GLY A 206 -15.18 19.17 7.16
CA GLY A 206 -15.97 19.93 6.19
C GLY A 206 -16.70 18.99 5.23
N GLU A 207 -16.45 19.13 3.92
CA GLU A 207 -17.02 18.26 2.90
C GLU A 207 -16.25 16.94 2.67
N ARG A 208 -15.11 16.74 3.36
CA ARG A 208 -14.26 15.57 3.21
C ARG A 208 -14.74 14.45 4.12
N CYS A 209 -14.73 13.22 3.60
CA CYS A 209 -14.97 12.02 4.43
C CYS A 209 -13.68 11.54 5.09
N SER A 210 -13.78 10.52 5.94
CA SER A 210 -12.64 9.98 6.69
C SER A 210 -11.55 9.40 5.79
N PHE A 211 -11.88 8.92 4.60
CA PHE A 211 -10.91 8.46 3.61
C PHE A 211 -10.00 9.61 3.11
N ASP A 212 -10.58 10.78 2.82
CA ASP A 212 -9.82 11.97 2.43
C ASP A 212 -8.86 12.41 3.55
N THR A 213 -9.35 12.42 4.80
CA THR A 213 -8.57 12.80 5.98
C THR A 213 -7.40 11.82 6.20
N LEU A 214 -7.64 10.53 5.96
CA LEU A 214 -6.60 9.51 6.06
C LEU A 214 -5.52 9.68 4.99
N LEU A 215 -5.88 9.96 3.73
CA LEU A 215 -4.92 10.30 2.66
C LEU A 215 -4.06 11.50 3.05
N ALA A 216 -4.68 12.56 3.57
CA ALA A 216 -3.98 13.76 4.01
C ALA A 216 -3.06 13.48 5.21
N ALA A 217 -3.51 12.70 6.20
CA ALA A 217 -2.74 12.36 7.39
C ALA A 217 -1.45 11.61 7.08
N PHE A 218 -1.44 10.76 6.06
CA PHE A 218 -0.26 10.04 5.60
C PHE A 218 0.44 10.69 4.40
N ASP A 219 -0.03 11.86 3.96
CA ASP A 219 0.48 12.58 2.79
C ASP A 219 0.67 11.65 1.58
N LEU A 220 -0.35 10.83 1.32
CA LEU A 220 -0.41 9.92 0.17
C LEU A 220 -0.87 10.71 -1.06
N LYS A 221 0.06 11.02 -1.95
CA LYS A 221 -0.19 11.82 -3.17
C LYS A 221 -0.14 10.91 -4.39
N ASP A 222 -1.29 10.43 -4.81
CA ASP A 222 -1.45 9.55 -5.96
C ASP A 222 -2.76 9.87 -6.69
N ALA A 223 -2.70 10.12 -8.00
CA ALA A 223 -3.85 10.56 -8.79
C ALA A 223 -4.99 9.51 -8.83
N ALA A 224 -4.66 8.22 -8.73
CA ALA A 224 -5.67 7.16 -8.69
C ALA A 224 -6.35 7.10 -7.31
N LEU A 225 -5.60 7.34 -6.22
CA LEU A 225 -6.15 7.49 -4.87
C LEU A 225 -7.04 8.74 -4.77
N ASP A 226 -6.64 9.87 -5.38
CA ASP A 226 -7.46 11.10 -5.42
C ASP A 226 -8.77 10.87 -6.17
N ARG A 227 -8.71 10.08 -7.26
CA ARG A 227 -9.92 9.67 -7.99
C ARG A 227 -10.82 8.78 -7.14
N LEU A 228 -10.24 7.77 -6.49
CA LEU A 228 -10.95 6.89 -5.57
C LEU A 228 -11.58 7.67 -4.41
N ALA A 229 -10.85 8.62 -3.82
CA ALA A 229 -11.35 9.48 -2.74
C ALA A 229 -12.61 10.25 -3.15
N ARG A 230 -12.66 10.76 -4.38
CA ARG A 230 -13.85 11.45 -4.90
C ARG A 230 -15.05 10.52 -4.98
N ILE A 231 -14.84 9.27 -5.42
CA ILE A 231 -15.90 8.26 -5.52
C ILE A 231 -16.40 7.88 -4.11
N VAL A 232 -15.48 7.61 -3.18
CA VAL A 232 -15.81 7.26 -1.79
C VAL A 232 -16.56 8.39 -1.13
N ARG A 233 -16.06 9.62 -1.20
CA ARG A 233 -16.71 10.80 -0.64
C ARG A 233 -18.11 11.00 -1.20
N GLY A 234 -18.27 10.87 -2.53
CA GLY A 234 -19.58 11.00 -3.15
C GLY A 234 -20.60 10.00 -2.61
N ALA A 235 -20.17 8.76 -2.41
CA ALA A 235 -21.03 7.71 -1.85
C ALA A 235 -21.29 7.90 -0.34
N ASP A 236 -20.32 8.42 0.41
CA ASP A 236 -20.37 8.51 1.86
C ASP A 236 -21.10 9.76 2.38
N THR A 237 -21.07 10.85 1.61
CA THR A 237 -21.64 12.14 2.00
C THR A 237 -22.93 12.49 1.24
N ASP A 238 -23.56 11.51 0.57
CA ASP A 238 -24.77 11.71 -0.26
C ASP A 238 -24.57 12.74 -1.40
N ARG A 239 -23.33 12.85 -1.89
CA ARG A 239 -22.94 13.73 -2.98
C ARG A 239 -22.62 12.92 -4.23
N LEU A 240 -23.62 12.17 -4.71
CA LEU A 240 -23.48 11.26 -5.86
C LEU A 240 -23.09 11.98 -7.17
N ASP A 241 -23.24 13.30 -7.20
CA ASP A 241 -22.80 14.19 -8.27
C ASP A 241 -21.26 14.32 -8.39
N LEU A 242 -20.50 13.97 -7.35
CA LEU A 242 -19.03 14.11 -7.34
C LEU A 242 -18.35 13.14 -8.30
N ALA A 243 -18.90 11.94 -8.48
CA ALA A 243 -18.41 10.95 -9.44
C ALA A 243 -19.54 10.00 -9.85
N ALA A 244 -19.60 9.65 -11.12
CA ALA A 244 -20.63 8.77 -11.65
C ALA A 244 -20.66 7.39 -10.98
N GLU A 245 -19.51 6.94 -10.51
CA GLU A 245 -19.29 5.64 -9.86
C GLU A 245 -19.79 5.61 -8.40
N SER A 246 -20.05 6.78 -7.78
CA SER A 246 -20.45 6.89 -6.37
C SER A 246 -21.76 6.17 -6.07
N ALA A 247 -22.75 6.26 -6.96
CA ALA A 247 -24.04 5.57 -6.82
C ALA A 247 -23.87 4.03 -6.83
N GLY A 248 -22.97 3.52 -7.67
CA GLY A 248 -22.63 2.10 -7.74
C GLY A 248 -21.95 1.62 -6.45
N LEU A 249 -20.99 2.38 -5.95
CA LEU A 249 -20.30 2.08 -4.67
C LEU A 249 -21.28 2.07 -3.50
N LEU A 250 -22.18 3.04 -3.41
CA LEU A 250 -23.22 3.09 -2.39
C LEU A 250 -24.11 1.85 -2.43
N ALA A 251 -24.64 1.49 -3.60
CA ALA A 251 -25.52 0.34 -3.76
C ALA A 251 -24.82 -0.98 -3.36
N LEU A 252 -23.59 -1.20 -3.81
CA LEU A 252 -22.79 -2.38 -3.45
C LEU A 252 -22.49 -2.43 -1.94
N SER A 253 -22.12 -1.29 -1.32
CA SER A 253 -21.86 -1.23 0.11
C SER A 253 -23.08 -1.54 0.96
N LEU A 254 -24.26 -1.06 0.57
CA LEU A 254 -25.53 -1.37 1.22
C LEU A 254 -25.89 -2.85 1.05
N GLY A 255 -25.72 -3.39 -0.15
CA GLY A 255 -25.96 -4.80 -0.45
C GLY A 255 -25.07 -5.72 0.40
N LEU A 256 -23.77 -5.47 0.44
CA LEU A 256 -22.82 -6.22 1.28
C LEU A 256 -23.19 -6.15 2.77
N SER A 257 -23.59 -4.95 3.25
CA SER A 257 -24.02 -4.79 4.64
C SER A 257 -25.28 -5.60 4.98
N SER A 258 -26.16 -5.86 4.02
CA SER A 258 -27.34 -6.71 4.22
C SER A 258 -27.02 -8.20 4.20
N LEU A 259 -25.99 -8.61 3.45
CA LEU A 259 -25.58 -10.01 3.33
C LEU A 259 -24.71 -10.49 4.50
N HIS A 260 -23.95 -9.60 5.14
CA HIS A 260 -22.99 -9.93 6.19
C HIS A 260 -23.43 -9.33 7.53
N ALA A 261 -23.70 -10.17 8.51
CA ALA A 261 -23.97 -9.75 9.89
C ALA A 261 -22.68 -9.48 10.67
N ASP A 262 -21.61 -10.22 10.37
CA ASP A 262 -20.29 -10.05 10.97
C ASP A 262 -19.51 -8.95 10.24
N ASP A 263 -18.90 -8.04 11.00
CA ASP A 263 -18.22 -6.85 10.47
C ASP A 263 -16.89 -7.18 9.79
N HIS A 264 -16.18 -8.21 10.25
CA HIS A 264 -14.95 -8.68 9.62
C HIS A 264 -15.24 -9.43 8.32
N ALA A 265 -16.26 -10.29 8.30
CA ALA A 265 -16.70 -10.97 7.09
C ALA A 265 -17.16 -9.96 6.03
N MET A 266 -17.83 -8.88 6.45
CA MET A 266 -18.20 -7.80 5.55
C MET A 266 -16.98 -7.05 5.01
N LEU A 267 -16.00 -6.73 5.86
CA LEU A 267 -14.75 -6.11 5.42
C LEU A 267 -14.06 -6.99 4.38
N ASP A 268 -13.88 -8.27 4.67
CA ASP A 268 -13.16 -9.20 3.78
C ASP A 268 -13.90 -9.38 2.44
N ALA A 269 -15.23 -9.41 2.43
CA ALA A 269 -16.03 -9.47 1.20
C ALA A 269 -15.94 -8.18 0.37
N ALA A 270 -15.73 -7.02 1.00
CA ALA A 270 -15.66 -5.73 0.34
C ALA A 270 -14.26 -5.37 -0.19
N LEU A 271 -13.18 -5.90 0.38
CA LEU A 271 -11.81 -5.59 -0.06
C LEU A 271 -11.57 -5.85 -1.56
N PRO A 272 -12.04 -6.95 -2.17
CA PRO A 272 -11.92 -7.17 -3.62
C PRO A 272 -12.62 -6.10 -4.47
N MET A 273 -13.76 -5.58 -4.00
CA MET A 273 -14.48 -4.49 -4.68
C MET A 273 -13.62 -3.21 -4.74
N TYR A 274 -12.99 -2.83 -3.62
CA TYR A 274 -12.09 -1.68 -3.58
C TYR A 274 -10.80 -1.91 -4.38
N ASN A 275 -10.28 -3.14 -4.43
CA ASN A 275 -9.16 -3.49 -5.32
C ASN A 275 -9.53 -3.25 -6.80
N ALA A 276 -10.71 -3.70 -7.23
CA ALA A 276 -11.18 -3.52 -8.60
C ALA A 276 -11.41 -2.03 -8.91
N LEU A 277 -12.01 -1.29 -7.98
CA LEU A 277 -12.28 0.14 -8.16
C LEU A 277 -10.96 0.95 -8.24
N TYR A 278 -9.97 0.62 -7.42
CA TYR A 278 -8.65 1.26 -7.49
C TYR A 278 -7.93 0.94 -8.81
N ALA A 279 -7.93 -0.31 -9.26
CA ALA A 279 -7.35 -0.70 -10.55
C ALA A 279 -8.01 0.05 -11.72
N TRP A 280 -9.34 0.24 -11.66
CA TRP A 280 -10.05 1.07 -12.64
C TRP A 280 -9.62 2.54 -12.56
N CYS A 281 -9.44 3.10 -11.35
CA CYS A 281 -8.93 4.47 -11.18
C CYS A 281 -7.53 4.64 -11.78
N GLN A 282 -6.63 3.66 -11.59
CA GLN A 282 -5.30 3.66 -12.20
C GLN A 282 -5.38 3.65 -13.73
N SER A 283 -6.22 2.80 -14.31
CA SER A 283 -6.44 2.75 -15.76
C SER A 283 -7.00 4.05 -16.31
N ALA A 284 -7.94 4.67 -15.60
CA ALA A 284 -8.55 5.94 -15.99
C ALA A 284 -7.53 7.11 -15.95
N VAL A 285 -6.67 7.14 -14.93
CA VAL A 285 -5.58 8.14 -14.82
C VAL A 285 -4.58 7.95 -15.96
N ALA A 286 -4.14 6.70 -16.22
CA ALA A 286 -3.21 6.40 -17.30
C ALA A 286 -3.79 6.77 -18.69
N ALA A 287 -5.08 6.53 -18.91
CA ALA A 287 -5.76 6.95 -20.13
C ALA A 287 -5.78 8.48 -20.29
N ALA A 288 -6.12 9.20 -19.22
CA ALA A 288 -6.14 10.67 -19.23
C ALA A 288 -4.74 11.28 -19.51
N GLN A 289 -3.68 10.71 -18.94
CA GLN A 289 -2.30 11.12 -19.23
C GLN A 289 -1.91 10.93 -20.70
N GLN A 290 -2.56 10.02 -21.40
CA GLN A 290 -2.37 9.76 -22.84
C GLN A 290 -3.37 10.53 -23.72
N GLY A 291 -4.15 11.47 -23.14
CA GLY A 291 -5.19 12.20 -23.85
C GLY A 291 -6.38 11.35 -24.31
N ARG A 292 -6.55 10.16 -23.74
CA ARG A 292 -7.64 9.25 -24.04
C ARG A 292 -8.74 9.34 -22.97
N PRO A 293 -10.02 9.13 -23.32
CA PRO A 293 -11.05 8.98 -22.31
C PRO A 293 -10.79 7.74 -21.45
N ALA A 294 -11.25 7.75 -20.20
CA ALA A 294 -11.30 6.53 -19.39
C ALA A 294 -12.05 5.46 -20.18
N GLU A 295 -11.60 4.20 -20.07
CA GLU A 295 -12.25 3.09 -20.74
C GLU A 295 -13.74 3.06 -20.31
N THR A 296 -14.58 3.36 -21.25
CA THR A 296 -16.00 3.07 -21.20
C THR A 296 -16.20 1.67 -21.79
N HIS A 297 -17.39 1.17 -21.62
CA HIS A 297 -17.88 -0.10 -22.08
C HIS A 297 -17.36 -0.51 -23.49
N ASN A 298 -16.30 -1.30 -23.53
CA ASN A 298 -15.78 -1.87 -24.75
C ASN A 298 -15.77 -3.41 -24.62
N TRP A 299 -16.66 -4.05 -25.37
CA TRP A 299 -16.80 -5.50 -25.41
C TRP A 299 -15.66 -6.25 -26.14
N THR A 300 -14.66 -5.55 -26.63
CA THR A 300 -13.52 -6.21 -27.24
C THR A 300 -12.71 -6.92 -26.14
N PRO A 301 -12.62 -8.26 -26.13
CA PRO A 301 -11.81 -8.98 -25.17
C PRO A 301 -10.36 -8.49 -25.27
N LYS A 302 -9.75 -8.14 -24.14
CA LYS A 302 -8.28 -7.90 -24.11
C LYS A 302 -7.64 -9.21 -24.54
N THR A 303 -6.94 -9.20 -25.66
CA THR A 303 -6.17 -10.36 -26.14
C THR A 303 -5.22 -10.77 -25.00
N THR A 304 -5.42 -11.93 -24.44
CA THR A 304 -4.49 -12.54 -23.49
C THR A 304 -3.17 -12.62 -24.23
N VAL A 305 -2.13 -11.97 -23.71
CA VAL A 305 -0.76 -12.15 -24.18
C VAL A 305 -0.49 -13.64 -24.02
N GLU A 306 -0.40 -14.36 -25.13
CA GLU A 306 0.02 -15.75 -25.17
C GLU A 306 1.38 -15.84 -24.48
N THR A 307 1.39 -16.48 -23.32
CA THR A 307 2.64 -16.93 -22.70
C THR A 307 3.16 -18.04 -23.60
N THR A 308 4.04 -17.69 -24.53
CA THR A 308 4.79 -18.68 -25.29
C THR A 308 5.60 -19.50 -24.29
N ARG A 309 5.40 -20.82 -24.37
CA ARG A 309 6.07 -21.84 -23.58
C ARG A 309 7.58 -21.85 -23.77
#